data_bff04aac66cf06ea2554240151140488
#
_entry.id   bff04aac66cf06ea2554240151140488
#
_cell.length_a   1.000
_cell.length_b   1.000
_cell.length_c   1.000
_cell.angle_alpha   90.00
_cell.angle_beta   90.00
_cell.angle_gamma   90.00
#
_symmetry.space_group_name_H-M   'P 1'
#
loop_
_entity.id
_entity.type
_entity.pdbx_description
1 polymer ?
#
loop_
_entity_poly.entity_id
_entity_poly.type
_entity_poly.pdbx_seq_one_letter_code
_entity_poly.pdbx_strand_id
1 'polypeptide(L)'
;TGRQAIDGDTAQVGPQIGQRLGVPVVTYVQDYKVEGDKVIVQRQLEDGYEVIEVGMPCLLTAVKELNTPRYMSIGGIVDAYQKEITVWDHVAVDLDPADCGLKASPTRVFRSFTPPQKGKGEMLEGSIQEMGAKLVGKLVEKHYI
;
A
#
# COMPACT_ATOMS: atom_id res chain seq x y z
N THR A 1 3.19 8.35 6.89
CA THR A 1 2.80 6.93 6.98
C THR A 1 3.14 6.19 5.69
N GLY A 2 3.16 4.86 5.71
CA GLY A 2 3.15 4.07 4.48
C GLY A 2 1.81 4.15 3.75
N ARG A 3 1.80 3.76 2.47
CA ARG A 3 0.59 3.75 1.64
C ARG A 3 -0.49 2.82 2.21
N GLN A 4 -0.14 1.57 2.46
CA GLN A 4 -1.09 0.54 2.89
C GLN A 4 -0.38 -0.66 3.52
N ALA A 5 -1.10 -1.44 4.32
CA ALA A 5 -0.66 -2.73 4.82
C ALA A 5 -0.94 -3.82 3.76
N ILE A 6 -0.06 -4.82 3.66
CA ILE A 6 -0.14 -5.86 2.64
C ILE A 6 -1.28 -6.88 2.91
N ASP A 7 -1.70 -7.00 4.16
CA ASP A 7 -2.74 -7.94 4.58
C ASP A 7 -4.16 -7.43 4.30
N GLY A 8 -4.47 -6.20 4.72
CA GLY A 8 -5.80 -5.60 4.55
C GLY A 8 -6.00 -4.87 3.23
N ASP A 9 -4.93 -4.35 2.64
CA ASP A 9 -4.86 -3.69 1.33
C ASP A 9 -5.86 -2.54 1.10
N THR A 10 -6.32 -1.88 2.19
CA THR A 10 -7.37 -0.86 2.11
C THR A 10 -6.86 0.58 2.11
N ALA A 11 -5.58 0.81 2.42
CA ALA A 11 -4.92 2.12 2.41
C ALA A 11 -5.61 3.22 3.26
N GLN A 12 -6.28 2.85 4.35
CA GLN A 12 -7.11 3.79 5.12
C GLN A 12 -6.44 4.39 6.36
N VAL A 13 -5.41 3.76 6.90
CA VAL A 13 -4.79 4.20 8.18
C VAL A 13 -4.26 5.62 8.10
N GLY A 14 -3.50 5.97 7.06
CA GLY A 14 -3.02 7.33 6.84
C GLY A 14 -4.14 8.36 6.78
N PRO A 15 -5.12 8.23 5.86
CA PRO A 15 -6.26 9.13 5.78
C PRO A 15 -7.06 9.26 7.09
N GLN A 16 -7.27 8.19 7.82
CA GLN A 16 -7.97 8.23 9.11
C GLN A 16 -7.18 9.00 10.18
N ILE A 17 -5.86 8.83 10.23
CA ILE A 17 -5.00 9.61 11.11
C ILE A 17 -5.09 11.10 10.77
N GLY A 18 -4.96 11.46 9.49
CA GLY A 18 -5.06 12.84 9.04
C GLY A 18 -6.41 13.47 9.38
N GLN A 19 -7.51 12.74 9.17
CA GLN A 19 -8.85 13.15 9.54
C GLN A 19 -8.98 13.41 11.06
N ARG A 20 -8.41 12.51 11.88
CA ARG A 20 -8.43 12.67 13.35
C ARG A 20 -7.61 13.84 13.83
N LEU A 21 -6.49 14.14 13.18
CA LEU A 21 -5.63 15.29 13.49
C LEU A 21 -6.15 16.61 12.89
N GLY A 22 -7.14 16.57 11.99
CA GLY A 22 -7.65 17.76 11.31
C GLY A 22 -6.66 18.39 10.35
N VAL A 23 -5.75 17.59 9.75
CA VAL A 23 -4.72 18.09 8.83
C VAL A 23 -4.98 17.62 7.39
N PRO A 24 -4.53 18.36 6.37
CA PRO A 24 -4.59 17.92 4.98
C PRO A 24 -3.85 16.62 4.76
N VAL A 25 -4.37 15.77 3.85
CA VAL A 25 -3.80 14.47 3.53
C VAL A 25 -3.49 14.37 2.04
N VAL A 26 -2.26 13.98 1.69
CA VAL A 26 -1.90 13.59 0.32
C VAL A 26 -1.43 12.14 0.33
N THR A 27 -2.12 11.31 -0.46
CA THR A 27 -1.84 9.87 -0.57
C THR A 27 -0.97 9.56 -1.78
N TYR A 28 -0.34 8.38 -1.78
CA TYR A 28 0.46 7.87 -2.90
C TYR A 28 1.64 8.77 -3.29
N VAL A 29 2.34 9.30 -2.29
CA VAL A 29 3.46 10.23 -2.51
C VAL A 29 4.68 9.48 -3.02
N GLN A 30 5.11 9.82 -4.24
CA GLN A 30 6.31 9.25 -4.87
C GLN A 30 7.49 10.22 -4.86
N ASP A 31 7.25 11.52 -4.66
CA ASP A 31 8.29 12.55 -4.51
C ASP A 31 7.72 13.76 -3.77
N TYR A 32 8.58 14.51 -3.07
CA TYR A 32 8.17 15.73 -2.41
C TYR A 32 9.33 16.72 -2.23
N LYS A 33 8.99 18.00 -2.15
CA LYS A 33 9.92 19.10 -1.82
C LYS A 33 9.27 20.02 -0.79
N VAL A 34 10.03 20.36 0.26
CA VAL A 34 9.57 21.32 1.26
C VAL A 34 9.97 22.73 0.83
N GLU A 35 9.02 23.66 0.81
CA GLU A 35 9.23 25.06 0.45
C GLU A 35 8.56 25.97 1.50
N GLY A 36 9.35 26.41 2.48
CA GLY A 36 8.85 27.23 3.57
C GLY A 36 7.82 26.49 4.43
N ASP A 37 6.59 26.97 4.45
CA ASP A 37 5.45 26.39 5.17
C ASP A 37 4.58 25.45 4.32
N LYS A 38 5.04 25.12 3.11
CA LYS A 38 4.34 24.28 2.14
C LYS A 38 5.18 23.09 1.71
N VAL A 39 4.51 22.07 1.23
CA VAL A 39 5.11 20.89 0.60
C VAL A 39 4.55 20.75 -0.81
N ILE A 40 5.42 20.66 -1.79
CA ILE A 40 5.08 20.30 -3.16
C ILE A 40 5.24 18.80 -3.30
N VAL A 41 4.18 18.10 -3.64
CA VAL A 41 4.10 16.65 -3.62
C VAL A 41 3.79 16.12 -5.01
N GLN A 42 4.49 15.08 -5.46
CA GLN A 42 4.09 14.29 -6.62
C GLN A 42 3.29 13.07 -6.12
N ARG A 43 2.01 13.08 -6.43
CA ARG A 43 1.10 11.97 -6.12
C ARG A 43 1.01 11.03 -7.31
N GLN A 44 1.36 9.77 -7.09
CA GLN A 44 1.32 8.72 -8.12
C GLN A 44 -0.12 8.41 -8.54
N LEU A 45 -0.35 8.29 -9.85
CA LEU A 45 -1.57 7.80 -10.48
C LEU A 45 -1.23 6.59 -11.37
N GLU A 46 -2.23 5.95 -11.97
CA GLU A 46 -2.02 4.83 -12.89
C GLU A 46 -1.27 5.26 -14.17
N ASP A 47 -1.64 6.42 -14.73
CA ASP A 47 -1.13 6.93 -16.01
C ASP A 47 -0.14 8.10 -15.86
N GLY A 48 0.36 8.36 -14.64
CA GLY A 48 1.25 9.49 -14.40
C GLY A 48 1.28 9.96 -12.96
N TYR A 49 1.30 11.27 -12.75
CA TYR A 49 1.27 11.85 -11.40
C TYR A 49 0.59 13.23 -11.40
N GLU A 50 0.07 13.60 -10.25
CA GLU A 50 -0.39 14.96 -9.95
C GLU A 50 0.67 15.70 -9.14
N VAL A 51 0.83 17.00 -9.37
CA VAL A 51 1.62 17.88 -8.52
C VAL A 51 0.67 18.66 -7.63
N ILE A 52 0.80 18.47 -6.33
CA ILE A 52 -0.08 19.06 -5.31
C ILE A 52 0.74 19.94 -4.38
N GLU A 53 0.32 21.18 -4.21
CA GLU A 53 0.80 22.05 -3.15
C GLU A 53 -0.07 21.89 -1.91
N VAL A 54 0.54 21.59 -0.77
CA VAL A 54 -0.16 21.44 0.51
C VAL A 54 0.54 22.21 1.62
N GLY A 55 -0.23 22.92 2.44
CA GLY A 55 0.27 23.63 3.62
C GLY A 55 0.62 22.69 4.77
N MET A 56 1.62 23.04 5.55
CA MET A 56 1.98 22.33 6.78
C MET A 56 1.19 22.85 7.99
N PRO A 57 0.85 21.99 8.97
CA PRO A 57 1.15 20.55 9.02
C PRO A 57 0.25 19.77 8.06
N CYS A 58 0.78 18.70 7.45
CA CYS A 58 0.05 17.81 6.58
C CYS A 58 0.47 16.35 6.83
N LEU A 59 -0.35 15.40 6.38
CA LEU A 59 -0.05 13.97 6.43
C LEU A 59 0.18 13.45 5.01
N LEU A 60 1.28 12.72 4.82
CA LEU A 60 1.63 12.10 3.55
C LEU A 60 1.64 10.58 3.69
N THR A 61 1.10 9.87 2.69
CA THR A 61 1.27 8.42 2.61
C THR A 61 2.22 8.05 1.48
N ALA A 62 3.36 7.46 1.83
CA ALA A 62 4.46 7.20 0.92
C ALA A 62 4.33 5.87 0.17
N VAL A 63 4.65 5.89 -1.13
CA VAL A 63 4.84 4.68 -1.93
C VAL A 63 6.32 4.29 -1.96
N LYS A 64 6.62 3.07 -2.42
CA LYS A 64 7.99 2.53 -2.44
C LYS A 64 8.95 3.34 -3.34
N GLU A 65 8.41 4.01 -4.34
CA GLU A 65 9.15 4.82 -5.32
C GLU A 65 9.73 6.09 -4.72
N LEU A 66 9.26 6.52 -3.53
CA LEU A 66 9.74 7.71 -2.84
C LEU A 66 11.24 7.67 -2.56
N ASN A 67 11.77 6.48 -2.34
CA ASN A 67 13.19 6.32 -2.06
C ASN A 67 13.68 4.91 -2.44
N THR A 68 15.01 4.73 -2.57
CA THR A 68 15.63 3.43 -2.76
C THR A 68 16.05 2.88 -1.39
N PRO A 69 15.44 1.76 -0.90
CA PRO A 69 15.80 1.16 0.38
C PRO A 69 17.27 0.73 0.41
N ARG A 70 17.94 1.00 1.52
CA ARG A 70 19.31 0.52 1.75
C ARG A 70 19.27 -0.92 2.25
N TYR A 71 20.15 -1.76 1.73
CA TYR A 71 20.32 -3.13 2.23
C TYR A 71 20.96 -3.13 3.62
N MET A 72 20.66 -4.18 4.39
CA MET A 72 21.22 -4.38 5.73
C MET A 72 22.72 -4.67 5.64
N SER A 73 23.51 -4.05 6.54
CA SER A 73 24.89 -4.46 6.80
C SER A 73 24.93 -5.44 7.97
N ILE A 74 26.01 -6.24 8.08
CA ILE A 74 26.18 -7.19 9.20
C ILE A 74 26.18 -6.42 10.54
N GLY A 75 26.91 -5.31 10.64
CA GLY A 75 26.90 -4.45 11.84
C GLY A 75 25.50 -3.95 12.16
N GLY A 76 24.75 -3.44 11.16
CA GLY A 76 23.38 -2.97 11.34
C GLY A 76 22.40 -4.05 11.81
N ILE A 77 22.60 -5.31 11.39
CA ILE A 77 21.82 -6.45 11.89
C ILE A 77 22.10 -6.68 13.39
N VAL A 78 23.38 -6.70 13.79
CA VAL A 78 23.75 -6.86 15.20
C VAL A 78 23.19 -5.73 16.05
N ASP A 79 23.33 -4.48 15.60
CA ASP A 79 22.81 -3.32 16.31
C ASP A 79 21.27 -3.33 16.43
N ALA A 80 20.56 -3.86 15.44
CA ALA A 80 19.12 -3.98 15.47
C ALA A 80 18.61 -4.85 16.61
N TYR A 81 19.32 -5.92 16.96
CA TYR A 81 18.97 -6.78 18.11
C TYR A 81 19.09 -6.08 19.46
N GLN A 82 19.82 -4.98 19.54
CA GLN A 82 20.01 -4.19 20.76
C GLN A 82 18.98 -3.05 20.88
N LYS A 83 18.18 -2.82 19.82
CA LYS A 83 17.15 -1.78 19.83
C LYS A 83 15.94 -2.22 20.62
N GLU A 84 15.50 -1.36 21.52
CA GLU A 84 14.25 -1.56 22.23
C GLU A 84 13.06 -1.42 21.28
N ILE A 85 12.13 -2.39 21.35
CA ILE A 85 10.85 -2.32 20.65
C ILE A 85 9.79 -1.95 21.68
N THR A 86 9.27 -0.74 21.61
CA THR A 86 8.19 -0.29 22.48
C THR A 86 6.91 -1.00 22.11
N VAL A 87 6.34 -1.74 23.05
CA VAL A 87 5.04 -2.45 22.89
C VAL A 87 4.00 -1.70 23.69
N TRP A 88 2.97 -1.23 23.03
CA TRP A 88 1.80 -0.60 23.67
C TRP A 88 0.60 -1.56 23.63
N ASP A 89 0.01 -1.75 24.79
CA ASP A 89 -1.28 -2.44 24.93
C ASP A 89 -2.43 -1.41 25.08
N HIS A 90 -3.64 -1.90 25.27
CA HIS A 90 -4.82 -1.04 25.44
C HIS A 90 -4.74 -0.13 26.68
N VAL A 91 -4.02 -0.57 27.73
CA VAL A 91 -3.81 0.24 28.94
C VAL A 91 -2.86 1.39 28.67
N ALA A 92 -1.75 1.11 27.96
CA ALA A 92 -0.73 2.12 27.64
C ALA A 92 -1.27 3.24 26.74
N VAL A 93 -2.30 2.96 25.93
CA VAL A 93 -2.93 3.94 25.02
C VAL A 93 -4.31 4.41 25.51
N ASP A 94 -4.69 4.07 26.75
CA ASP A 94 -5.94 4.47 27.39
C ASP A 94 -7.20 4.13 26.56
N LEU A 95 -7.28 2.89 26.07
CA LEU A 95 -8.42 2.38 25.32
C LEU A 95 -9.25 1.41 26.16
N ASP A 96 -10.58 1.53 26.09
CA ASP A 96 -11.48 0.55 26.68
C ASP A 96 -11.37 -0.78 25.91
N PRO A 97 -11.11 -1.92 26.58
CA PRO A 97 -11.11 -3.24 25.95
C PRO A 97 -12.42 -3.57 25.22
N ALA A 98 -13.55 -2.97 25.62
CA ALA A 98 -14.83 -3.15 24.95
C ALA A 98 -14.84 -2.56 23.52
N ASP A 99 -14.03 -1.53 23.28
CA ASP A 99 -13.92 -0.86 21.98
C ASP A 99 -12.80 -1.43 21.10
N CYS A 100 -12.17 -2.52 21.52
CA CYS A 100 -11.02 -3.10 20.86
C CYS A 100 -11.26 -4.53 20.33
N GLY A 101 -10.43 -4.90 19.34
CA GLY A 101 -10.31 -6.26 18.83
C GLY A 101 -11.53 -6.76 18.06
N LEU A 102 -11.61 -8.09 17.91
CA LEU A 102 -12.61 -8.74 17.05
C LEU A 102 -14.06 -8.53 17.49
N LYS A 103 -14.30 -8.28 18.77
CA LYS A 103 -15.66 -8.08 19.30
C LYS A 103 -16.21 -6.71 18.93
N ALA A 104 -15.35 -5.69 18.96
CA ALA A 104 -15.72 -4.31 18.63
C ALA A 104 -15.65 -4.02 17.12
N SER A 105 -14.89 -4.79 16.35
CA SER A 105 -14.74 -4.57 14.91
C SER A 105 -16.07 -4.76 14.18
N PRO A 106 -16.50 -3.78 13.36
CA PRO A 106 -17.66 -3.94 12.49
C PRO A 106 -17.39 -4.89 11.33
N THR A 107 -16.10 -5.17 11.03
CA THR A 107 -15.68 -6.08 9.97
C THR A 107 -15.37 -7.46 10.54
N ARG A 108 -15.96 -8.48 9.96
CA ARG A 108 -15.73 -9.88 10.36
C ARG A 108 -15.40 -10.72 9.14
N VAL A 109 -14.47 -11.68 9.30
CA VAL A 109 -14.21 -12.67 8.26
C VAL A 109 -15.46 -13.52 8.08
N PHE A 110 -16.07 -13.42 6.90
CA PHE A 110 -17.26 -14.22 6.55
C PHE A 110 -16.85 -15.65 6.19
N ARG A 111 -15.81 -15.79 5.37
CA ARG A 111 -15.34 -17.10 4.88
C ARG A 111 -13.87 -17.01 4.49
N SER A 112 -13.11 -18.03 4.84
CA SER A 112 -11.76 -18.29 4.29
C SER A 112 -11.77 -19.56 3.47
N PHE A 113 -11.01 -19.58 2.38
CA PHE A 113 -10.87 -20.75 1.51
C PHE A 113 -9.54 -20.72 0.80
N THR A 114 -9.04 -21.91 0.45
CA THR A 114 -7.87 -22.00 -0.42
C THR A 114 -8.32 -21.78 -1.86
N PRO A 115 -7.72 -20.85 -2.60
CA PRO A 115 -8.03 -20.68 -4.01
C PRO A 115 -7.84 -21.99 -4.77
N PRO A 116 -8.71 -22.31 -5.75
CA PRO A 116 -8.51 -23.49 -6.59
C PRO A 116 -7.18 -23.38 -7.33
N GLN A 117 -6.49 -24.49 -7.47
CA GLN A 117 -5.26 -24.51 -8.27
C GLN A 117 -5.58 -24.06 -9.70
N LYS A 118 -4.72 -23.18 -10.23
CA LYS A 118 -4.82 -22.79 -11.63
C LYS A 118 -4.68 -24.04 -12.50
N GLY A 119 -5.60 -24.24 -13.42
CA GLY A 119 -5.53 -25.31 -14.40
C GLY A 119 -4.26 -25.23 -15.27
N LYS A 120 -3.98 -26.29 -16.01
CA LYS A 120 -2.93 -26.25 -17.03
C LYS A 120 -3.26 -25.12 -18.02
N GLY A 121 -2.30 -24.27 -18.29
CA GLY A 121 -2.45 -23.25 -19.33
C GLY A 121 -2.76 -23.88 -20.68
N GLU A 122 -3.21 -23.10 -21.61
CA GLU A 122 -3.40 -23.54 -22.99
C GLU A 122 -2.12 -23.27 -23.79
N MET A 123 -1.61 -24.32 -24.44
CA MET A 123 -0.49 -24.17 -25.37
C MET A 123 -1.02 -23.77 -26.74
N LEU A 124 -0.50 -22.68 -27.27
CA LEU A 124 -0.83 -22.24 -28.63
C LEU A 124 0.12 -22.96 -29.60
N GLU A 125 -0.44 -23.60 -30.61
CA GLU A 125 0.30 -24.34 -31.64
C GLU A 125 0.07 -23.72 -33.02
N GLY A 126 1.08 -23.85 -33.88
CA GLY A 126 1.08 -23.33 -35.23
C GLY A 126 2.33 -22.46 -35.55
N SER A 127 2.30 -21.75 -36.65
CA SER A 127 3.31 -20.75 -36.96
C SER A 127 3.28 -19.57 -35.98
N ILE A 128 4.36 -18.81 -35.88
CA ILE A 128 4.43 -17.63 -35.00
C ILE A 128 3.28 -16.66 -35.28
N GLN A 129 2.92 -16.48 -36.56
CA GLN A 129 1.82 -15.61 -36.96
C GLN A 129 0.45 -16.13 -36.47
N GLU A 130 0.22 -17.44 -36.63
CA GLU A 130 -1.03 -18.08 -36.16
C GLU A 130 -1.15 -18.06 -34.63
N MET A 131 -0.05 -18.35 -33.92
CA MET A 131 -0.03 -18.28 -32.47
C MET A 131 -0.29 -16.85 -31.96
N GLY A 132 0.31 -15.84 -32.61
CA GLY A 132 0.07 -14.44 -32.33
C GLY A 132 -1.38 -14.04 -32.54
N ALA A 133 -1.98 -14.41 -33.67
CA ALA A 133 -3.38 -14.14 -33.95
C ALA A 133 -4.33 -14.81 -32.93
N LYS A 134 -4.06 -16.07 -32.57
CA LYS A 134 -4.84 -16.81 -31.55
C LYS A 134 -4.74 -16.12 -30.18
N LEU A 135 -3.54 -15.68 -29.80
CA LEU A 135 -3.34 -14.96 -28.51
C LEU A 135 -4.14 -13.66 -28.47
N VAL A 136 -4.00 -12.84 -29.51
CA VAL A 136 -4.77 -11.58 -29.61
C VAL A 136 -6.27 -11.83 -29.56
N GLY A 137 -6.77 -12.82 -30.32
CA GLY A 137 -8.18 -13.20 -30.31
C GLY A 137 -8.68 -13.56 -28.89
N LYS A 138 -7.88 -14.31 -28.13
CA LYS A 138 -8.23 -14.68 -26.75
C LYS A 138 -8.19 -13.47 -25.79
N LEU A 139 -7.30 -12.52 -25.99
CA LEU A 139 -7.24 -11.31 -25.17
C LEU A 139 -8.45 -10.41 -25.44
N VAL A 140 -8.86 -10.27 -26.71
CA VAL A 140 -10.09 -9.56 -27.09
C VAL A 140 -11.33 -10.23 -26.50
N GLU A 141 -11.46 -11.57 -26.65
CA GLU A 141 -12.59 -12.34 -26.10
C GLU A 141 -12.74 -12.15 -24.58
N LYS A 142 -11.62 -12.01 -23.89
CA LYS A 142 -11.60 -11.80 -22.42
C LYS A 142 -11.63 -10.33 -22.02
N HIS A 143 -11.79 -9.41 -22.94
CA HIS A 143 -11.82 -7.95 -22.70
C HIS A 143 -10.56 -7.40 -22.00
N TYR A 144 -9.39 -7.96 -22.31
CA TYR A 144 -8.12 -7.42 -21.81
C TYR A 144 -7.53 -6.35 -22.74
N ILE A 145 -7.93 -6.35 -23.99
CA ILE A 145 -7.61 -5.35 -25.02
C ILE A 145 -8.81 -5.15 -25.93
#